data_91395a76df6256494d60cc4b72dc541e
#
_entry.id   91395a76df6256494d60cc4b72dc541e
#
_cell.length_a   1.000
_cell.length_b   1.000
_cell.length_c   1.000
_cell.angle_alpha   90.00
_cell.angle_beta   90.00
_cell.angle_gamma   90.00
#
_symmetry.space_group_name_H-M   'P 1'
#
loop_
_entity.id
_entity.type
_entity.pdbx_description
1 polymer ?
#
loop_
_entity_poly.entity_id
_entity_poly.type
_entity_poly.pdbx_seq_one_letter_code
_entity_poly.pdbx_strand_id
1 'polypeptide(L)'
;MYSGPGVKTSPDFPIPETMKAWVLGNAGELKPANKPVPVPKRAEVLVRIDAVAICATDLEIIYHGPPASIAGGMPFNKNFTPGHEYMGTVVALGPGVDEYRIGQRVTVEIHAGCGQCKRCREGMYTSCHNYGLNYGDVDKGHRANGFTTDGGFCEYQVNNINTLVAIPDAMSDEEATLVVTAGTAMYGLTELGGLVAGESVVVTGPGPIGLLGVAVAKALGAQPVILTGTRDNRLKIGRELGADHVVNVRNENAVEAVRRLNGGKGVDYVLECSGAANAVNEAIRMVNRGGKVCLAAFPHEEVMVDVPHIVRNNIYLYGIRGEG
;
A
#
# COMPACT_ATOMS: atom_id res chain seq x y z
N MET A 1 32.52 11.53 10.57
CA MET A 1 32.35 10.06 10.37
C MET A 1 30.98 9.68 10.91
N TYR A 2 30.12 9.10 10.07
CA TYR A 2 28.75 8.70 10.48
C TYR A 2 28.82 7.74 11.67
N SER A 3 28.18 8.09 12.79
CA SER A 3 28.17 7.27 14.00
C SER A 3 27.03 7.71 14.93
N GLY A 4 26.62 6.78 15.79
CA GLY A 4 25.66 7.02 16.85
C GLY A 4 25.83 6.00 17.97
N PRO A 5 25.37 6.25 19.20
CA PRO A 5 25.50 5.33 20.32
C PRO A 5 24.86 3.97 20.01
N GLY A 6 25.67 2.90 19.98
CA GLY A 6 25.22 1.52 19.74
C GLY A 6 24.82 1.21 18.30
N VAL A 7 25.06 2.12 17.35
CA VAL A 7 24.81 1.88 15.92
C VAL A 7 25.94 1.01 15.34
N LYS A 8 25.56 -0.07 14.64
CA LYS A 8 26.47 -0.96 13.92
C LYS A 8 26.54 -0.52 12.45
N THR A 9 27.75 -0.35 11.90
CA THR A 9 28.03 -0.01 10.50
C THR A 9 29.06 -0.98 9.91
N SER A 10 29.23 -1.00 8.59
CA SER A 10 30.29 -1.74 7.91
C SER A 10 31.10 -0.83 6.99
N PRO A 11 32.41 -1.03 6.88
CA PRO A 11 33.26 -0.29 5.93
C PRO A 11 32.88 -0.60 4.47
N ASP A 12 32.24 -1.72 4.19
CA ASP A 12 31.77 -2.08 2.85
C ASP A 12 30.60 -1.20 2.36
N PHE A 13 29.93 -0.53 3.31
CA PHE A 13 28.80 0.37 3.06
C PHE A 13 29.08 1.74 3.68
N PRO A 14 29.93 2.56 3.06
CA PRO A 14 30.26 3.89 3.56
C PRO A 14 29.02 4.81 3.54
N ILE A 15 28.78 5.49 4.66
CA ILE A 15 27.62 6.36 4.83
C ILE A 15 28.11 7.81 4.88
N PRO A 16 27.65 8.71 3.97
CA PRO A 16 28.00 10.12 3.98
C PRO A 16 27.34 10.86 5.15
N GLU A 17 27.79 12.06 5.45
CA GLU A 17 27.17 12.92 6.48
C GLU A 17 25.86 13.55 5.98
N THR A 18 25.78 13.81 4.67
CA THR A 18 24.61 14.41 4.01
C THR A 18 24.19 13.59 2.81
N MET A 19 22.92 13.69 2.46
CA MET A 19 22.29 13.01 1.33
C MET A 19 21.47 13.97 0.49
N LYS A 20 21.23 13.62 -0.76
CA LYS A 20 20.23 14.28 -1.60
C LYS A 20 18.84 13.78 -1.22
N ALA A 21 17.89 14.69 -1.18
CA ALA A 21 16.49 14.37 -0.93
C ALA A 21 15.59 15.33 -1.70
N TRP A 22 14.37 14.88 -2.01
CA TRP A 22 13.31 15.77 -2.45
C TRP A 22 12.51 16.22 -1.22
N VAL A 23 12.38 17.51 -1.05
CA VAL A 23 11.71 18.12 0.11
C VAL A 23 10.48 18.87 -0.34
N LEU A 24 9.35 18.54 0.28
CA LEU A 24 8.10 19.26 0.13
C LEU A 24 8.05 20.39 1.17
N GLY A 25 8.15 21.62 0.68
CA GLY A 25 8.05 22.83 1.50
C GLY A 25 6.59 23.21 1.78
N ASN A 26 5.93 23.75 0.77
CA ASN A 26 4.48 23.95 0.74
C ASN A 26 3.87 23.02 -0.31
N ALA A 27 2.55 22.91 -0.34
CA ALA A 27 1.87 22.19 -1.42
C ALA A 27 2.31 22.73 -2.80
N GLY A 28 2.70 21.85 -3.71
CA GLY A 28 3.24 22.18 -5.02
C GLY A 28 4.74 22.54 -5.06
N GLU A 29 5.42 22.61 -3.92
CA GLU A 29 6.83 23.04 -3.85
C GLU A 29 7.80 21.89 -3.53
N LEU A 30 7.78 20.82 -4.31
CA LEU A 30 8.77 19.75 -4.19
C LEU A 30 10.11 20.21 -4.82
N LYS A 31 11.17 20.27 -4.02
CA LYS A 31 12.49 20.76 -4.43
C LYS A 31 13.61 19.84 -3.96
N PRO A 32 14.70 19.70 -4.77
CA PRO A 32 15.89 18.99 -4.32
C PRO A 32 16.56 19.76 -3.18
N ALA A 33 17.04 19.05 -2.17
CA ALA A 33 17.76 19.61 -1.03
C ALA A 33 18.82 18.62 -0.53
N ASN A 34 19.79 19.12 0.24
CA ASN A 34 20.70 18.30 1.01
C ASN A 34 20.17 18.21 2.45
N LYS A 35 20.02 16.98 2.94
CA LYS A 35 19.64 16.68 4.33
C LYS A 35 20.78 15.92 5.03
N PRO A 36 20.93 16.04 6.35
CA PRO A 36 21.79 15.11 7.08
C PRO A 36 21.26 13.68 6.93
N VAL A 37 22.16 12.70 6.79
CA VAL A 37 21.75 11.30 6.83
C VAL A 37 21.26 10.96 8.25
N PRO A 38 20.04 10.43 8.42
CA PRO A 38 19.49 10.19 9.74
C PRO A 38 20.21 9.03 10.43
N VAL A 39 20.30 9.08 11.76
CA VAL A 39 20.91 8.03 12.57
C VAL A 39 19.82 7.13 13.13
N PRO A 40 19.86 5.79 12.89
CA PRO A 40 18.84 4.88 13.40
C PRO A 40 18.90 4.77 14.92
N LYS A 41 17.73 4.88 15.54
CA LYS A 41 17.51 4.67 16.97
C LYS A 41 17.27 3.18 17.27
N ARG A 42 16.92 2.88 18.52
CA ARG A 42 16.54 1.52 18.91
C ARG A 42 15.36 1.00 18.04
N ALA A 43 15.48 -0.25 17.60
CA ALA A 43 14.55 -0.93 16.71
C ALA A 43 14.38 -0.23 15.34
N GLU A 44 15.43 0.46 14.88
CA GLU A 44 15.45 1.08 13.57
C GLU A 44 16.69 0.65 12.79
N VAL A 45 16.61 0.68 11.48
CA VAL A 45 17.74 0.47 10.58
C VAL A 45 17.84 1.63 9.60
N LEU A 46 19.04 1.89 9.09
CA LEU A 46 19.25 2.81 7.97
C LEU A 46 19.28 1.99 6.69
N VAL A 47 18.42 2.35 5.76
CA VAL A 47 18.34 1.77 4.42
C VAL A 47 18.88 2.79 3.41
N ARG A 48 19.85 2.37 2.58
CA ARG A 48 20.19 3.08 1.36
C ARG A 48 19.09 2.75 0.34
N ILE A 49 18.45 3.76 -0.22
CA ILE A 49 17.38 3.58 -1.18
C ILE A 49 17.98 3.25 -2.54
N ASP A 50 17.62 2.11 -3.10
CA ASP A 50 18.10 1.64 -4.40
C ASP A 50 17.04 1.86 -5.49
N ALA A 51 15.74 1.76 -5.15
CA ALA A 51 14.62 2.08 -6.04
C ALA A 51 13.41 2.61 -5.27
N VAL A 52 12.62 3.47 -5.90
CA VAL A 52 11.36 4.00 -5.36
C VAL A 52 10.33 4.17 -6.48
N ALA A 53 9.09 3.70 -6.26
CA ALA A 53 7.96 3.93 -7.13
C ALA A 53 7.22 5.24 -6.75
N ILE A 54 6.53 5.82 -7.69
CA ILE A 54 5.69 7.02 -7.50
C ILE A 54 4.23 6.57 -7.46
N CYS A 55 3.59 6.75 -6.32
CA CYS A 55 2.17 6.46 -6.13
C CYS A 55 1.29 7.67 -6.47
N ALA A 56 0.02 7.42 -6.77
CA ALA A 56 -0.97 8.49 -6.90
C ALA A 56 -1.08 9.32 -5.61
N THR A 57 -0.94 8.69 -4.44
CA THR A 57 -0.95 9.36 -3.14
C THR A 57 0.23 10.33 -2.96
N ASP A 58 1.41 10.04 -3.54
CA ASP A 58 2.52 11.00 -3.54
C ASP A 58 2.16 12.27 -4.29
N LEU A 59 1.48 12.14 -5.43
CA LEU A 59 1.01 13.30 -6.21
C LEU A 59 -0.02 14.12 -5.43
N GLU A 60 -0.97 13.47 -4.76
CA GLU A 60 -1.93 14.16 -3.89
C GLU A 60 -1.23 14.95 -2.77
N ILE A 61 -0.28 14.31 -2.09
CA ILE A 61 0.51 14.96 -1.03
C ILE A 61 1.35 16.11 -1.58
N ILE A 62 1.99 15.93 -2.73
CA ILE A 62 2.84 16.96 -3.33
C ILE A 62 2.02 18.16 -3.77
N TYR A 63 0.88 17.96 -4.45
CA TYR A 63 0.09 19.06 -5.00
C TYR A 63 -0.83 19.73 -4.00
N HIS A 64 -1.38 18.97 -3.05
CA HIS A 64 -2.42 19.46 -2.14
C HIS A 64 -2.00 19.50 -0.67
N GLY A 65 -0.82 18.98 -0.34
CA GLY A 65 -0.40 18.72 1.04
C GLY A 65 -1.04 17.44 1.60
N PRO A 66 -0.55 16.92 2.74
CA PRO A 66 -1.12 15.72 3.34
C PRO A 66 -2.57 15.99 3.76
N PRO A 67 -3.52 15.13 3.36
CA PRO A 67 -4.92 15.29 3.74
C PRO A 67 -5.07 15.24 5.27
N ALA A 68 -6.05 15.94 5.79
CA ALA A 68 -6.32 16.01 7.24
C ALA A 68 -6.49 14.61 7.87
N SER A 69 -7.00 13.65 7.11
CA SER A 69 -7.13 12.24 7.51
C SER A 69 -5.79 11.53 7.74
N ILE A 70 -4.72 11.99 7.09
CA ILE A 70 -3.36 11.46 7.25
C ILE A 70 -2.61 12.25 8.32
N ALA A 71 -2.64 13.59 8.22
CA ALA A 71 -1.89 14.47 9.09
C ALA A 71 -2.58 14.75 10.45
N GLY A 72 -3.82 14.27 10.65
CA GLY A 72 -4.58 14.56 11.87
C GLY A 72 -4.86 16.05 12.10
N GLY A 73 -4.87 16.85 11.04
CA GLY A 73 -5.04 18.30 11.10
C GLY A 73 -3.82 19.06 11.64
N MET A 74 -2.68 18.41 11.81
CA MET A 74 -1.44 19.02 12.31
C MET A 74 -0.73 19.84 11.23
N PRO A 75 0.03 20.88 11.60
CA PRO A 75 0.84 21.61 10.64
C PRO A 75 1.87 20.68 9.99
N PHE A 76 1.91 20.72 8.68
CA PHE A 76 2.83 19.93 7.89
C PHE A 76 4.28 20.35 8.12
N ASN A 77 5.18 19.39 8.27
CA ASN A 77 6.60 19.67 8.38
C ASN A 77 7.15 20.10 7.01
N LYS A 78 7.51 21.38 6.89
CA LYS A 78 8.07 21.95 5.63
C LYS A 78 9.45 21.42 5.23
N ASN A 79 10.01 20.49 5.96
CA ASN A 79 11.23 19.77 5.62
C ASN A 79 10.94 18.27 5.36
N PHE A 80 9.72 17.96 4.93
CA PHE A 80 9.25 16.60 4.73
C PHE A 80 9.72 16.03 3.40
N THR A 81 10.13 14.76 3.41
CA THR A 81 10.49 13.98 2.23
C THR A 81 9.39 12.94 1.96
N PRO A 82 8.65 13.02 0.84
CA PRO A 82 7.63 12.02 0.49
C PRO A 82 8.24 10.72 -0.06
N GLY A 83 7.37 9.84 -0.59
CA GLY A 83 7.75 8.54 -1.15
C GLY A 83 7.57 7.41 -0.15
N HIS A 84 6.71 6.45 -0.46
CA HIS A 84 6.33 5.39 0.47
C HIS A 84 6.39 3.97 -0.14
N GLU A 85 6.76 3.84 -1.41
CA GLU A 85 6.88 2.56 -2.13
C GLU A 85 8.34 2.39 -2.58
N TYR A 86 9.22 1.95 -1.68
CA TYR A 86 10.66 1.85 -1.96
C TYR A 86 11.27 0.55 -1.46
N MET A 87 12.41 0.23 -2.02
CA MET A 87 13.28 -0.83 -1.58
C MET A 87 14.71 -0.31 -1.46
N GLY A 88 15.55 -1.07 -0.78
CA GLY A 88 16.96 -0.71 -0.66
C GLY A 88 17.78 -1.72 0.10
N THR A 89 18.99 -1.29 0.43
CA THR A 89 19.98 -2.11 1.15
C THR A 89 20.18 -1.57 2.57
N VAL A 90 20.11 -2.44 3.57
CA VAL A 90 20.43 -2.09 4.96
C VAL A 90 21.90 -1.75 5.07
N VAL A 91 22.23 -0.53 5.55
CA VAL A 91 23.62 -0.03 5.66
C VAL A 91 24.03 0.29 7.09
N ALA A 92 23.08 0.44 8.02
CA ALA A 92 23.38 0.52 9.45
C ALA A 92 22.24 -0.06 10.27
N LEU A 93 22.58 -0.62 11.44
CA LEU A 93 21.64 -1.16 12.42
C LEU A 93 21.66 -0.30 13.69
N GLY A 94 20.48 0.11 14.13
CA GLY A 94 20.31 0.77 15.41
C GLY A 94 20.45 -0.18 16.59
N PRO A 95 20.52 0.35 17.81
CA PRO A 95 20.67 -0.47 19.01
C PRO A 95 19.57 -1.52 19.17
N GLY A 96 19.93 -2.76 19.45
CA GLY A 96 19.00 -3.86 19.70
C GLY A 96 18.34 -4.44 18.45
N VAL A 97 18.84 -4.15 17.26
CA VAL A 97 18.39 -4.81 16.02
C VAL A 97 19.25 -6.04 15.77
N ASP A 98 18.60 -7.20 15.73
CA ASP A 98 19.20 -8.51 15.47
C ASP A 98 18.49 -9.27 14.34
N GLU A 99 17.33 -8.78 13.87
CA GLU A 99 16.50 -9.39 12.81
C GLU A 99 17.05 -9.13 11.41
N TYR A 100 17.87 -8.08 11.24
CA TYR A 100 18.44 -7.67 9.97
C TYR A 100 19.96 -7.68 10.00
N ARG A 101 20.58 -7.78 8.82
CA ARG A 101 22.02 -7.69 8.64
C ARG A 101 22.37 -6.58 7.64
N ILE A 102 23.56 -5.96 7.84
CA ILE A 102 24.10 -4.99 6.88
C ILE A 102 24.36 -5.70 5.55
N GLY A 103 24.01 -5.04 4.43
CA GLY A 103 24.01 -5.60 3.08
C GLY A 103 22.76 -6.38 2.70
N GLN A 104 21.79 -6.55 3.60
CA GLN A 104 20.54 -7.22 3.29
C GLN A 104 19.63 -6.32 2.45
N ARG A 105 19.06 -6.87 1.36
CA ARG A 105 18.04 -6.21 0.55
C ARG A 105 16.70 -6.31 1.23
N VAL A 106 16.00 -5.19 1.29
CA VAL A 106 14.69 -5.06 1.96
C VAL A 106 13.75 -4.20 1.14
N THR A 107 12.47 -4.46 1.28
CA THR A 107 11.42 -3.54 0.83
C THR A 107 10.67 -2.99 2.03
N VAL A 108 9.98 -1.86 1.83
CA VAL A 108 9.22 -1.22 2.90
C VAL A 108 7.78 -1.73 2.95
N GLU A 109 7.25 -1.85 4.16
CA GLU A 109 5.85 -1.70 4.50
C GLU A 109 5.72 -0.32 5.16
N ILE A 110 4.66 0.41 4.88
CA ILE A 110 4.62 1.85 5.21
C ILE A 110 4.45 2.09 6.71
N HIS A 111 3.61 1.28 7.36
CA HIS A 111 3.04 1.58 8.66
C HIS A 111 3.69 0.84 9.84
N ALA A 112 4.54 1.52 10.60
CA ALA A 112 5.05 0.98 11.88
C ALA A 112 4.05 1.12 13.05
N GLY A 113 3.00 1.91 12.87
CA GLY A 113 2.10 2.26 13.97
C GLY A 113 2.80 3.00 15.11
N CYS A 114 2.19 3.07 16.29
CA CYS A 114 2.82 3.58 17.49
C CYS A 114 3.49 2.46 18.33
N GLY A 115 3.28 1.20 17.98
CA GLY A 115 3.80 0.01 18.68
C GLY A 115 3.16 -0.28 20.04
N GLN A 116 2.30 0.58 20.59
CA GLN A 116 1.85 0.51 21.99
C GLN A 116 0.34 0.31 22.16
N CYS A 117 -0.49 0.80 21.23
CA CYS A 117 -1.94 0.68 21.33
C CYS A 117 -2.41 -0.78 21.08
N LYS A 118 -3.67 -1.05 21.40
CA LYS A 118 -4.25 -2.38 21.22
C LYS A 118 -4.07 -2.89 19.79
N ARG A 119 -4.37 -2.07 18.78
CA ARG A 119 -4.29 -2.46 17.37
C ARG A 119 -2.86 -2.80 16.91
N CYS A 120 -1.89 -1.98 17.33
CA CYS A 120 -0.49 -2.26 17.01
C CYS A 120 0.02 -3.56 17.66
N ARG A 121 -0.45 -3.89 18.87
CA ARG A 121 -0.11 -5.15 19.54
C ARG A 121 -0.78 -6.38 18.90
N GLU A 122 -1.82 -6.16 18.12
CA GLU A 122 -2.51 -7.18 17.30
C GLU A 122 -1.91 -7.28 15.89
N GLY A 123 -0.88 -6.46 15.55
CA GLY A 123 -0.30 -6.38 14.21
C GLY A 123 -1.03 -5.46 13.25
N MET A 124 -2.14 -4.85 13.65
CA MET A 124 -2.97 -3.99 12.81
C MET A 124 -2.44 -2.55 12.81
N TYR A 125 -1.29 -2.31 12.21
CA TYR A 125 -0.60 -1.01 12.25
C TYR A 125 -1.37 0.10 11.51
N THR A 126 -2.02 -0.20 10.40
CA THR A 126 -2.86 0.75 9.65
C THR A 126 -4.08 1.22 10.44
N SER A 127 -4.55 0.42 11.39
CA SER A 127 -5.64 0.71 12.31
C SER A 127 -5.18 1.30 13.65
N CYS A 128 -3.97 1.82 13.72
CA CYS A 128 -3.39 2.40 14.93
C CYS A 128 -4.31 3.45 15.56
N HIS A 129 -4.63 3.33 16.85
CA HIS A 129 -5.48 4.29 17.55
C HIS A 129 -4.85 5.69 17.68
N ASN A 130 -3.53 5.80 17.56
CA ASN A 130 -2.81 7.07 17.58
C ASN A 130 -2.55 7.63 16.18
N TYR A 131 -3.25 7.14 15.16
CA TYR A 131 -3.12 7.66 13.80
C TYR A 131 -3.55 9.14 13.76
N GLY A 132 -2.67 9.99 13.25
CA GLY A 132 -2.87 11.43 13.24
C GLY A 132 -2.72 12.12 14.61
N LEU A 133 -2.53 11.36 15.71
CA LEU A 133 -2.25 11.91 17.03
C LEU A 133 -0.74 11.94 17.28
N ASN A 134 -0.29 12.88 18.13
CA ASN A 134 1.12 13.05 18.50
C ASN A 134 2.05 13.18 17.29
N TYR A 135 1.55 13.76 16.21
CA TYR A 135 2.30 14.00 14.99
C TYR A 135 3.59 14.78 15.29
N GLY A 136 4.71 14.29 14.75
CA GLY A 136 6.04 14.83 15.03
C GLY A 136 6.71 14.26 16.29
N ASP A 137 5.99 13.55 17.16
CA ASP A 137 6.57 12.73 18.24
C ASP A 137 6.61 11.27 17.79
N VAL A 138 7.70 10.88 17.12
CA VAL A 138 7.88 9.54 16.57
C VAL A 138 7.90 8.43 17.60
N ASP A 139 8.06 8.76 18.87
CA ASP A 139 8.09 7.79 19.97
C ASP A 139 6.67 7.49 20.51
N LYS A 140 5.70 8.36 20.23
CA LYS A 140 4.32 8.24 20.72
C LYS A 140 3.27 8.21 19.63
N GLY A 141 3.55 8.79 18.47
CA GLY A 141 2.62 8.87 17.36
C GLY A 141 2.66 7.65 16.45
N HIS A 142 1.73 7.63 15.52
CA HIS A 142 1.77 6.70 14.40
C HIS A 142 2.91 7.07 13.46
N ARG A 143 3.75 6.11 13.14
CA ARG A 143 4.86 6.26 12.18
C ARG A 143 4.49 5.60 10.86
N ALA A 144 4.49 6.40 9.82
CA ALA A 144 4.28 5.92 8.45
C ALA A 144 5.24 6.67 7.52
N ASN A 145 6.14 5.91 6.90
CA ASN A 145 7.16 6.46 6.02
C ASN A 145 6.53 7.09 4.78
N GLY A 146 6.93 8.33 4.46
CA GLY A 146 6.36 9.09 3.35
C GLY A 146 5.00 9.75 3.63
N PHE A 147 4.46 9.59 4.86
CA PHE A 147 3.20 10.21 5.31
C PHE A 147 3.38 11.03 6.59
N THR A 148 3.74 10.41 7.69
CA THR A 148 3.93 11.07 9.00
C THR A 148 5.40 11.22 9.38
N THR A 149 6.27 10.46 8.73
CA THR A 149 7.73 10.56 8.80
C THR A 149 8.29 10.69 7.39
N ASP A 150 9.56 11.08 7.25
CA ASP A 150 10.23 11.12 5.96
C ASP A 150 10.14 9.77 5.24
N GLY A 151 10.08 9.81 3.92
CA GLY A 151 9.97 8.65 3.03
C GLY A 151 11.16 8.47 2.09
N GLY A 152 10.95 7.71 1.02
CA GLY A 152 11.99 7.19 0.14
C GLY A 152 12.46 8.10 -1.00
N PHE A 153 11.92 9.33 -1.16
CA PHE A 153 12.45 10.26 -2.17
C PHE A 153 13.77 10.90 -1.71
N CYS A 154 14.70 10.06 -1.24
CA CYS A 154 16.03 10.41 -0.77
C CYS A 154 17.01 9.25 -0.99
N GLU A 155 18.29 9.46 -0.67
CA GLU A 155 19.30 8.42 -0.81
C GLU A 155 19.34 7.45 0.39
N TYR A 156 18.94 7.91 1.57
CA TYR A 156 18.96 7.10 2.81
C TYR A 156 17.71 7.38 3.66
N GLN A 157 17.09 6.33 4.18
CA GLN A 157 15.92 6.45 5.04
C GLN A 157 16.04 5.55 6.27
N VAL A 158 15.65 6.08 7.44
CA VAL A 158 15.50 5.29 8.66
C VAL A 158 14.14 4.61 8.69
N ASN A 159 14.16 3.32 8.91
CA ASN A 159 12.97 2.49 9.02
C ASN A 159 12.88 1.80 10.37
N ASN A 160 11.69 1.74 10.95
CA ASN A 160 11.43 0.83 12.06
C ASN A 160 11.45 -0.62 11.55
N ILE A 161 11.93 -1.56 12.37
CA ILE A 161 11.98 -2.99 12.00
C ILE A 161 10.61 -3.55 11.58
N ASN A 162 9.49 -2.99 12.09
CA ASN A 162 8.14 -3.40 11.71
C ASN A 162 7.74 -2.97 10.29
N THR A 163 8.51 -2.09 9.64
CA THR A 163 8.22 -1.59 8.29
C THR A 163 9.13 -2.18 7.22
N LEU A 164 9.85 -3.23 7.53
CA LEU A 164 10.78 -3.83 6.59
C LEU A 164 10.50 -5.31 6.38
N VAL A 165 10.63 -5.73 5.14
CA VAL A 165 10.54 -7.13 4.74
C VAL A 165 11.76 -7.48 3.91
N ALA A 166 12.46 -8.57 4.28
CA ALA A 166 13.56 -9.09 3.48
C ALA A 166 13.03 -9.61 2.14
N ILE A 167 13.70 -9.29 1.05
CA ILE A 167 13.30 -9.73 -0.29
C ILE A 167 14.23 -10.84 -0.80
N PRO A 168 13.70 -11.79 -1.60
CA PRO A 168 14.51 -12.82 -2.24
C PRO A 168 15.57 -12.22 -3.17
N ASP A 169 16.75 -12.85 -3.25
CA ASP A 169 17.83 -12.40 -4.14
C ASP A 169 17.43 -12.37 -5.62
N ALA A 170 16.51 -13.26 -6.03
CA ALA A 170 16.01 -13.33 -7.39
C ALA A 170 15.04 -12.21 -7.78
N MET A 171 14.49 -11.46 -6.80
CA MET A 171 13.58 -10.34 -7.06
C MET A 171 14.37 -9.12 -7.51
N SER A 172 13.96 -8.50 -8.61
CA SER A 172 14.56 -7.24 -9.09
C SER A 172 14.20 -6.06 -8.16
N ASP A 173 14.93 -4.95 -8.28
CA ASP A 173 14.66 -3.76 -7.49
C ASP A 173 13.30 -3.15 -7.87
N GLU A 174 12.95 -3.19 -9.16
CA GLU A 174 11.66 -2.71 -9.67
C GLU A 174 10.50 -3.57 -9.15
N GLU A 175 10.63 -4.90 -9.15
CA GLU A 175 9.61 -5.79 -8.59
C GLU A 175 9.43 -5.55 -7.08
N ALA A 176 10.52 -5.32 -6.36
CA ALA A 176 10.49 -5.07 -4.92
C ALA A 176 9.76 -3.76 -4.56
N THR A 177 9.75 -2.74 -5.41
CA THR A 177 8.96 -1.53 -5.19
C THR A 177 7.44 -1.76 -5.30
N LEU A 178 7.00 -2.85 -5.93
CA LEU A 178 5.58 -3.19 -6.07
C LEU A 178 5.00 -3.92 -4.84
N VAL A 179 5.83 -4.30 -3.88
CA VAL A 179 5.40 -5.09 -2.71
C VAL A 179 4.36 -4.35 -1.89
N VAL A 180 4.50 -3.04 -1.67
CA VAL A 180 3.50 -2.20 -0.99
C VAL A 180 2.13 -2.32 -1.65
N THR A 181 2.08 -2.12 -2.96
CA THR A 181 0.84 -2.18 -3.73
C THR A 181 0.26 -3.60 -3.81
N ALA A 182 1.12 -4.62 -3.93
CA ALA A 182 0.72 -6.03 -3.88
C ALA A 182 0.21 -6.43 -2.49
N GLY A 183 0.85 -5.92 -1.43
CA GLY A 183 0.44 -6.12 -0.04
C GLY A 183 -0.97 -5.57 0.23
N THR A 184 -1.27 -4.37 -0.29
CA THR A 184 -2.64 -3.81 -0.22
C THR A 184 -3.66 -4.75 -0.87
N ALA A 185 -3.37 -5.28 -2.06
CA ALA A 185 -4.26 -6.22 -2.73
C ALA A 185 -4.37 -7.56 -1.97
N MET A 186 -3.26 -8.06 -1.45
CA MET A 186 -3.22 -9.27 -0.62
C MET A 186 -4.07 -9.10 0.63
N TYR A 187 -3.88 -8.01 1.38
CA TYR A 187 -4.67 -7.70 2.57
C TYR A 187 -6.16 -7.66 2.24
N GLY A 188 -6.54 -6.99 1.13
CA GLY A 188 -7.93 -6.98 0.67
C GLY A 188 -8.51 -8.37 0.42
N LEU A 189 -7.73 -9.27 -0.15
CA LEU A 189 -8.17 -10.61 -0.52
C LEU A 189 -8.08 -11.64 0.62
N THR A 190 -7.40 -11.34 1.73
CA THR A 190 -7.22 -12.28 2.84
C THR A 190 -8.03 -11.93 4.08
N GLU A 191 -8.54 -10.70 4.20
CA GLU A 191 -9.35 -10.28 5.35
C GLU A 191 -10.71 -11.00 5.43
N LEU A 192 -11.32 -10.99 6.61
CA LEU A 192 -12.63 -11.58 6.92
C LEU A 192 -12.79 -13.03 6.44
N GLY A 193 -11.76 -13.84 6.70
CA GLY A 193 -11.73 -15.25 6.30
C GLY A 193 -11.27 -15.47 4.87
N GLY A 194 -10.93 -14.37 4.16
CA GLY A 194 -10.23 -14.37 2.89
C GLY A 194 -10.93 -15.01 1.71
N LEU A 195 -10.21 -15.04 0.62
CA LEU A 195 -10.50 -15.77 -0.59
C LEU A 195 -10.13 -17.25 -0.39
N VAL A 196 -11.01 -18.16 -0.75
CA VAL A 196 -10.73 -19.61 -0.75
C VAL A 196 -10.36 -20.04 -2.17
N ALA A 197 -9.39 -20.93 -2.30
CA ALA A 197 -8.99 -21.47 -3.60
C ALA A 197 -10.17 -22.10 -4.35
N GLY A 198 -10.35 -21.74 -5.63
CA GLY A 198 -11.48 -22.13 -6.45
C GLY A 198 -12.65 -21.14 -6.44
N GLU A 199 -12.67 -20.16 -5.55
CA GLU A 199 -13.66 -19.08 -5.59
C GLU A 199 -13.44 -18.13 -6.77
N SER A 200 -14.55 -17.59 -7.27
CA SER A 200 -14.56 -16.62 -8.36
C SER A 200 -14.36 -15.19 -7.87
N VAL A 201 -13.49 -14.43 -8.56
CA VAL A 201 -13.12 -13.08 -8.19
C VAL A 201 -13.34 -12.10 -9.33
N VAL A 202 -13.91 -10.94 -9.02
CA VAL A 202 -13.82 -9.75 -9.87
C VAL A 202 -12.85 -8.75 -9.25
N VAL A 203 -11.95 -8.24 -10.06
CA VAL A 203 -11.14 -7.07 -9.72
C VAL A 203 -11.64 -5.91 -10.57
N THR A 204 -12.02 -4.79 -9.96
CA THR A 204 -12.46 -3.61 -10.70
C THR A 204 -11.35 -2.57 -10.75
N GLY A 205 -11.17 -1.95 -11.92
CA GLY A 205 -10.17 -0.89 -12.11
C GLY A 205 -8.75 -1.40 -12.35
N PRO A 206 -8.25 -1.39 -13.59
CA PRO A 206 -6.91 -1.85 -13.96
C PRO A 206 -5.84 -0.77 -13.66
N GLY A 207 -5.85 -0.23 -12.44
CA GLY A 207 -4.77 0.53 -11.84
C GLY A 207 -3.69 -0.39 -11.24
N PRO A 208 -2.62 0.14 -10.64
CA PRO A 208 -1.57 -0.68 -10.03
C PRO A 208 -2.12 -1.71 -9.02
N ILE A 209 -2.97 -1.26 -8.07
CA ILE A 209 -3.59 -2.17 -7.08
C ILE A 209 -4.42 -3.25 -7.78
N GLY A 210 -5.26 -2.88 -8.77
CA GLY A 210 -6.11 -3.86 -9.44
C GLY A 210 -5.33 -4.83 -10.32
N LEU A 211 -4.28 -4.39 -11.00
CA LEU A 211 -3.42 -5.27 -11.79
C LEU A 211 -2.67 -6.27 -10.91
N LEU A 212 -2.09 -5.81 -9.81
CA LEU A 212 -1.47 -6.70 -8.81
C LEU A 212 -2.52 -7.56 -8.10
N GLY A 213 -3.73 -7.03 -7.87
CA GLY A 213 -4.86 -7.78 -7.34
C GLY A 213 -5.25 -9.00 -8.21
N VAL A 214 -5.15 -8.87 -9.54
CA VAL A 214 -5.32 -10.01 -10.46
C VAL A 214 -4.25 -11.08 -10.21
N ALA A 215 -2.97 -10.67 -10.18
CA ALA A 215 -1.87 -11.61 -9.96
C ALA A 215 -1.97 -12.30 -8.58
N VAL A 216 -2.29 -11.53 -7.53
CA VAL A 216 -2.49 -12.06 -6.17
C VAL A 216 -3.69 -13.01 -6.12
N ALA A 217 -4.83 -12.66 -6.71
CA ALA A 217 -6.00 -13.54 -6.74
C ALA A 217 -5.68 -14.86 -7.44
N LYS A 218 -4.95 -14.84 -8.55
CA LYS A 218 -4.48 -16.07 -9.21
C LYS A 218 -3.52 -16.89 -8.35
N ALA A 219 -2.58 -16.24 -7.67
CA ALA A 219 -1.65 -16.90 -6.75
C ALA A 219 -2.37 -17.55 -5.56
N LEU A 220 -3.48 -16.97 -5.09
CA LEU A 220 -4.35 -17.53 -4.04
C LEU A 220 -5.27 -18.64 -4.57
N GLY A 221 -5.26 -18.91 -5.87
CA GLY A 221 -6.04 -20.00 -6.48
C GLY A 221 -7.45 -19.62 -6.89
N ALA A 222 -7.78 -18.34 -7.05
CA ALA A 222 -9.07 -17.89 -7.57
C ALA A 222 -9.36 -18.38 -8.99
N GLN A 223 -10.62 -18.75 -9.26
CA GLN A 223 -11.05 -19.16 -10.59
C GLN A 223 -12.59 -19.06 -10.77
N PRO A 224 -13.08 -18.31 -11.78
CA PRO A 224 -12.28 -17.43 -12.65
C PRO A 224 -11.88 -16.13 -11.96
N VAL A 225 -10.82 -15.46 -12.47
CA VAL A 225 -10.47 -14.09 -12.17
C VAL A 225 -10.91 -13.20 -13.33
N ILE A 226 -11.79 -12.25 -13.08
CA ILE A 226 -12.35 -11.31 -14.05
C ILE A 226 -11.86 -9.90 -13.73
N LEU A 227 -11.22 -9.24 -14.69
CA LEU A 227 -10.80 -7.83 -14.54
C LEU A 227 -11.75 -6.92 -15.32
N THR A 228 -12.29 -5.89 -14.66
CA THR A 228 -13.11 -4.87 -15.33
C THR A 228 -12.38 -3.52 -15.39
N GLY A 229 -12.61 -2.74 -16.44
CA GLY A 229 -11.99 -1.43 -16.57
C GLY A 229 -12.38 -0.70 -17.84
N THR A 230 -11.80 0.48 -18.06
CA THR A 230 -12.15 1.37 -19.18
C THR A 230 -11.05 1.51 -20.23
N ARG A 231 -9.84 0.96 -20.00
CA ARG A 231 -8.67 1.18 -20.85
C ARG A 231 -8.14 -0.15 -21.36
N ASP A 232 -8.27 -0.40 -22.67
CA ASP A 232 -7.91 -1.68 -23.28
C ASP A 232 -6.43 -2.05 -23.10
N ASN A 233 -5.52 -1.07 -23.16
CA ASN A 233 -4.09 -1.33 -22.92
C ASN A 233 -3.82 -1.86 -21.50
N ARG A 234 -4.52 -1.38 -20.48
CA ARG A 234 -4.39 -1.87 -19.11
C ARG A 234 -5.11 -3.22 -18.91
N LEU A 235 -6.24 -3.42 -19.56
CA LEU A 235 -6.94 -4.70 -19.57
C LEU A 235 -6.08 -5.79 -20.21
N LYS A 236 -5.30 -5.46 -21.26
CA LYS A 236 -4.33 -6.37 -21.85
C LYS A 236 -3.26 -6.80 -20.82
N ILE A 237 -2.67 -5.86 -20.08
CA ILE A 237 -1.72 -6.15 -18.99
C ILE A 237 -2.36 -7.09 -17.95
N GLY A 238 -3.63 -6.86 -17.60
CA GLY A 238 -4.34 -7.73 -16.68
C GLY A 238 -4.48 -9.17 -17.16
N ARG A 239 -4.64 -9.38 -18.48
CA ARG A 239 -4.59 -10.73 -19.08
C ARG A 239 -3.21 -11.37 -18.96
N GLU A 240 -2.17 -10.62 -19.21
CA GLU A 240 -0.78 -11.08 -19.07
C GLU A 240 -0.46 -11.45 -17.61
N LEU A 241 -1.08 -10.77 -16.64
CA LEU A 241 -0.98 -11.07 -15.21
C LEU A 241 -1.89 -12.21 -14.73
N GLY A 242 -2.70 -12.80 -15.62
CA GLY A 242 -3.47 -14.00 -15.33
C GLY A 242 -4.97 -13.84 -15.21
N ALA A 243 -5.56 -12.69 -15.57
CA ALA A 243 -7.02 -12.57 -15.64
C ALA A 243 -7.58 -13.55 -16.68
N ASP A 244 -8.51 -14.42 -16.28
CA ASP A 244 -9.17 -15.38 -17.17
C ASP A 244 -10.08 -14.64 -18.17
N HIS A 245 -10.69 -13.54 -17.70
CA HIS A 245 -11.54 -12.66 -18.52
C HIS A 245 -11.26 -11.19 -18.25
N VAL A 246 -11.44 -10.35 -19.26
CA VAL A 246 -11.43 -8.89 -19.13
C VAL A 246 -12.68 -8.30 -19.74
N VAL A 247 -13.22 -7.26 -19.09
CA VAL A 247 -14.44 -6.55 -19.50
C VAL A 247 -14.15 -5.06 -19.62
N ASN A 248 -14.34 -4.49 -20.82
CA ASN A 248 -14.32 -3.05 -20.99
C ASN A 248 -15.72 -2.49 -20.71
N VAL A 249 -15.89 -1.87 -19.55
CA VAL A 249 -17.17 -1.34 -19.06
C VAL A 249 -17.69 -0.12 -19.84
N ARG A 250 -16.94 0.36 -20.83
CA ARG A 250 -17.43 1.34 -21.81
C ARG A 250 -18.28 0.69 -22.91
N ASN A 251 -18.09 -0.60 -23.14
CA ASN A 251 -18.69 -1.32 -24.25
C ASN A 251 -19.88 -2.19 -23.81
N GLU A 252 -19.95 -2.58 -22.54
CA GLU A 252 -21.01 -3.44 -22.01
C GLU A 252 -21.24 -3.20 -20.51
N ASN A 253 -22.41 -3.60 -20.03
CA ASN A 253 -22.72 -3.51 -18.61
C ASN A 253 -21.86 -4.49 -17.78
N ALA A 254 -21.16 -3.99 -16.78
CA ALA A 254 -20.21 -4.76 -16.00
C ALA A 254 -20.87 -5.92 -15.24
N VAL A 255 -22.04 -5.70 -14.62
CA VAL A 255 -22.74 -6.71 -13.82
C VAL A 255 -23.26 -7.86 -14.71
N GLU A 256 -23.82 -7.52 -15.87
CA GLU A 256 -24.31 -8.51 -16.85
C GLU A 256 -23.16 -9.32 -17.44
N ALA A 257 -22.06 -8.65 -17.80
CA ALA A 257 -20.87 -9.30 -18.32
C ALA A 257 -20.27 -10.29 -17.31
N VAL A 258 -20.12 -9.89 -16.05
CA VAL A 258 -19.61 -10.74 -14.98
C VAL A 258 -20.50 -11.99 -14.81
N ARG A 259 -21.81 -11.81 -14.74
CA ARG A 259 -22.74 -12.95 -14.64
C ARG A 259 -22.63 -13.89 -15.83
N ARG A 260 -22.59 -13.36 -17.03
CA ARG A 260 -22.43 -14.17 -18.28
C ARG A 260 -21.14 -14.98 -18.23
N LEU A 261 -20.03 -14.38 -17.81
CA LEU A 261 -18.73 -15.02 -17.73
C LEU A 261 -18.60 -16.02 -16.58
N ASN A 262 -19.42 -15.89 -15.54
CA ASN A 262 -19.48 -16.81 -14.40
C ASN A 262 -20.73 -17.73 -14.43
N GLY A 263 -21.13 -18.21 -15.61
CA GLY A 263 -22.18 -19.19 -15.78
C GLY A 263 -23.57 -18.74 -15.33
N GLY A 264 -23.90 -17.46 -15.46
CA GLY A 264 -25.18 -16.86 -15.07
C GLY A 264 -25.29 -16.48 -13.59
N LYS A 265 -24.25 -16.69 -12.81
CA LYS A 265 -24.18 -16.39 -11.36
C LYS A 265 -23.33 -15.13 -11.12
N GLY A 266 -23.49 -14.53 -9.92
CA GLY A 266 -22.51 -13.58 -9.40
C GLY A 266 -21.20 -14.29 -9.03
N VAL A 267 -20.25 -13.53 -8.54
CA VAL A 267 -18.95 -14.04 -8.05
C VAL A 267 -18.94 -14.14 -6.53
N ASP A 268 -17.95 -14.85 -5.99
CA ASP A 268 -17.79 -15.01 -4.55
C ASP A 268 -17.12 -13.79 -3.91
N TYR A 269 -16.28 -13.10 -4.68
CA TYR A 269 -15.48 -11.99 -4.19
C TYR A 269 -15.35 -10.85 -5.20
N VAL A 270 -15.43 -9.60 -4.76
CA VAL A 270 -15.08 -8.41 -5.56
C VAL A 270 -14.05 -7.58 -4.80
N LEU A 271 -12.90 -7.32 -5.43
CA LEU A 271 -11.92 -6.35 -5.00
C LEU A 271 -12.12 -5.05 -5.81
N GLU A 272 -12.67 -4.02 -5.16
CA GLU A 272 -12.95 -2.73 -5.79
C GLU A 272 -11.71 -1.82 -5.70
N CYS A 273 -11.07 -1.57 -6.86
CA CYS A 273 -9.85 -0.76 -7.00
C CYS A 273 -10.01 0.42 -7.95
N SER A 274 -11.23 0.73 -8.41
CA SER A 274 -11.44 1.79 -9.40
C SER A 274 -11.62 3.18 -8.78
N GLY A 275 -12.20 3.24 -7.58
CA GLY A 275 -12.58 4.49 -6.91
C GLY A 275 -13.74 5.23 -7.59
N ALA A 276 -14.39 4.64 -8.60
CA ALA A 276 -15.54 5.24 -9.25
C ALA A 276 -16.79 5.09 -8.36
N ALA A 277 -17.56 6.16 -8.19
CA ALA A 277 -18.72 6.17 -7.29
C ALA A 277 -19.77 5.10 -7.63
N ASN A 278 -20.02 4.83 -8.92
CA ASN A 278 -20.95 3.80 -9.38
C ASN A 278 -20.40 2.38 -9.17
N ALA A 279 -19.07 2.20 -9.14
CA ALA A 279 -18.45 0.88 -9.05
C ALA A 279 -18.75 0.19 -7.71
N VAL A 280 -18.99 0.93 -6.63
CA VAL A 280 -19.36 0.36 -5.31
C VAL A 280 -20.68 -0.41 -5.41
N ASN A 281 -21.73 0.18 -5.99
CA ASN A 281 -23.02 -0.50 -6.15
C ASN A 281 -22.97 -1.59 -7.23
N GLU A 282 -22.18 -1.43 -8.27
CA GLU A 282 -21.92 -2.48 -9.26
C GLU A 282 -21.25 -3.69 -8.60
N ALA A 283 -20.22 -3.47 -7.77
CA ALA A 283 -19.54 -4.51 -7.00
C ALA A 283 -20.51 -5.30 -6.10
N ILE A 284 -21.37 -4.58 -5.37
CA ILE A 284 -22.41 -5.19 -4.52
C ILE A 284 -23.38 -6.06 -5.34
N ARG A 285 -23.68 -5.70 -6.59
CA ARG A 285 -24.55 -6.45 -7.49
C ARG A 285 -23.86 -7.58 -8.24
N MET A 286 -22.53 -7.57 -8.30
CA MET A 286 -21.74 -8.63 -8.92
C MET A 286 -21.60 -9.85 -8.03
N VAL A 287 -21.63 -9.70 -6.70
CA VAL A 287 -21.43 -10.83 -5.77
C VAL A 287 -22.67 -11.70 -5.63
N ASN A 288 -22.45 -12.96 -5.34
CA ASN A 288 -23.45 -13.92 -4.91
C ASN A 288 -23.98 -13.59 -3.51
N ARG A 289 -25.04 -14.27 -3.10
CA ARG A 289 -25.49 -14.25 -1.68
C ARG A 289 -24.38 -14.82 -0.80
N GLY A 290 -24.07 -14.10 0.29
CA GLY A 290 -22.97 -14.43 1.18
C GLY A 290 -21.59 -14.05 0.65
N GLY A 291 -21.52 -13.37 -0.51
CA GLY A 291 -20.27 -12.94 -1.12
C GLY A 291 -19.65 -11.72 -0.42
N LYS A 292 -18.41 -11.43 -0.76
CA LYS A 292 -17.60 -10.37 -0.15
C LYS A 292 -17.26 -9.28 -1.15
N VAL A 293 -17.34 -8.03 -0.71
CA VAL A 293 -16.90 -6.84 -1.44
C VAL A 293 -15.89 -6.09 -0.59
N CYS A 294 -14.66 -6.04 -1.04
CA CYS A 294 -13.59 -5.26 -0.45
C CYS A 294 -13.40 -3.95 -1.22
N LEU A 295 -13.48 -2.82 -0.53
CA LEU A 295 -13.21 -1.50 -1.06
C LEU A 295 -11.74 -1.15 -0.78
N ALA A 296 -10.91 -1.12 -1.82
CA ALA A 296 -9.48 -0.79 -1.75
C ALA A 296 -9.15 0.58 -2.35
N ALA A 297 -10.11 1.23 -3.00
CA ALA A 297 -9.94 2.55 -3.58
C ALA A 297 -10.79 3.60 -2.84
N PHE A 298 -10.38 4.87 -2.98
CA PHE A 298 -11.07 6.01 -2.36
C PHE A 298 -11.92 6.73 -3.41
N PRO A 299 -13.27 6.67 -3.32
CA PRO A 299 -14.13 7.60 -4.06
C PRO A 299 -13.85 9.05 -3.62
N HIS A 300 -13.88 9.98 -4.57
CA HIS A 300 -13.67 11.39 -4.27
C HIS A 300 -14.89 12.09 -3.65
N GLU A 301 -16.02 11.39 -3.59
CA GLU A 301 -17.30 11.90 -3.08
C GLU A 301 -18.01 10.83 -2.25
N GLU A 302 -19.00 11.26 -1.46
CA GLU A 302 -19.86 10.34 -0.73
C GLU A 302 -20.66 9.45 -1.69
N VAL A 303 -20.72 8.15 -1.41
CA VAL A 303 -21.41 7.16 -2.24
C VAL A 303 -22.65 6.65 -1.52
N MET A 304 -23.80 6.78 -2.15
CA MET A 304 -25.05 6.17 -1.67
C MET A 304 -25.00 4.67 -1.96
N VAL A 305 -25.23 3.84 -0.93
CA VAL A 305 -25.13 2.38 -0.99
C VAL A 305 -26.48 1.72 -0.85
N ASP A 306 -26.76 0.68 -1.66
CA ASP A 306 -28.00 -0.12 -1.60
C ASP A 306 -27.99 -1.07 -0.40
N VAL A 307 -28.23 -0.52 0.79
CA VAL A 307 -28.25 -1.28 2.06
C VAL A 307 -29.32 -2.40 2.06
N PRO A 308 -30.57 -2.19 1.54
CA PRO A 308 -31.55 -3.28 1.44
C PRO A 308 -31.03 -4.48 0.64
N HIS A 309 -30.28 -4.28 -0.43
CA HIS A 309 -29.70 -5.36 -1.22
C HIS A 309 -28.61 -6.11 -0.43
N ILE A 310 -27.74 -5.40 0.27
CA ILE A 310 -26.69 -5.99 1.13
C ILE A 310 -27.33 -6.91 2.17
N VAL A 311 -28.31 -6.40 2.92
CA VAL A 311 -28.96 -7.13 4.01
C VAL A 311 -29.70 -8.38 3.49
N ARG A 312 -30.48 -8.26 2.41
CA ARG A 312 -31.23 -9.37 1.83
C ARG A 312 -30.39 -10.52 1.32
N ASN A 313 -29.14 -10.19 0.91
CA ASN A 313 -28.22 -11.15 0.31
C ASN A 313 -27.08 -11.57 1.24
N ASN A 314 -27.05 -11.11 2.49
CA ASN A 314 -25.96 -11.39 3.45
C ASN A 314 -24.58 -11.03 2.88
N ILE A 315 -24.45 -9.88 2.20
CA ILE A 315 -23.19 -9.45 1.57
C ILE A 315 -22.29 -8.83 2.64
N TYR A 316 -21.01 -9.21 2.64
CA TYR A 316 -19.99 -8.58 3.44
C TYR A 316 -19.39 -7.42 2.65
N LEU A 317 -19.59 -6.19 3.13
CA LEU A 317 -18.99 -4.98 2.57
C LEU A 317 -18.00 -4.41 3.59
N TYR A 318 -16.75 -4.25 3.20
CA TYR A 318 -15.70 -3.70 4.07
C TYR A 318 -14.66 -2.92 3.27
N GLY A 319 -13.95 -2.05 3.96
CA GLY A 319 -12.85 -1.28 3.40
C GLY A 319 -11.53 -1.70 4.02
N ILE A 320 -10.47 -1.58 3.24
CA ILE A 320 -9.09 -1.74 3.69
C ILE A 320 -8.29 -0.48 3.39
N ARG A 321 -7.19 -0.33 4.08
CA ARG A 321 -6.21 0.73 3.84
C ARG A 321 -4.81 0.21 4.10
N GLY A 322 -3.93 0.34 3.09
CA GLY A 322 -2.56 -0.15 3.19
C GLY A 322 -2.48 -1.66 3.38
N GLU A 323 -1.39 -2.11 3.89
CA GLU A 323 -1.11 -3.48 4.30
C GLU A 323 -1.51 -3.66 5.77
N GLY A 324 -2.08 -4.79 6.12
CA GLY A 324 -2.58 -5.08 7.47
C GLY A 324 -1.50 -5.49 8.44
#